data_80807429b51aff3ff46efb02062f3f99
#
_entry.id   80807429b51aff3ff46efb02062f3f99
#
_cell.length_a   1.000
_cell.length_b   1.000
_cell.length_c   1.000
_cell.angle_alpha   90.00
_cell.angle_beta   90.00
_cell.angle_gamma   90.00
#
_symmetry.space_group_name_H-M   'P 1'
#
loop_
_entity.id
_entity.type
_entity.pdbx_description
1 polymer ?
#
loop_
_entity_poly.entity_id
_entity_poly.type
_entity_poly.pdbx_seq_one_letter_code
_entity_poly.pdbx_strand_id
1 'polypeptide(L)'
;MSAPTLSRRRVLTAGLASIALPVWAANERTSLQVWKDPNCGCCKDWIAHLEKNGFAATVIDQGNNAARARLGMPQKFGSCHTALIQGYVIEGHVPAADIQRLLKEKPKALGLSVPGMPVGSPGMDGPSYDNRRDAYQVLLIQRDGSTTVFNTYPRG
;
A
#
# COMPACT_ATOMS: atom_id res chain seq x y z
N MET A 1 -78.12 19.67 -39.14
CA MET A 1 -77.49 18.46 -38.62
C MET A 1 -75.94 18.70 -38.67
N SER A 2 -75.42 19.20 -37.54
CA SER A 2 -73.99 19.63 -37.47
C SER A 2 -73.16 18.54 -36.81
N ALA A 3 -72.11 18.16 -37.45
CA ALA A 3 -71.09 17.20 -36.94
C ALA A 3 -70.06 17.91 -36.09
N PRO A 4 -69.61 17.35 -34.95
CA PRO A 4 -68.55 17.96 -34.12
C PRO A 4 -67.15 17.62 -34.63
N THR A 5 -66.33 18.66 -34.70
CA THR A 5 -64.88 18.57 -35.02
C THR A 5 -64.10 18.10 -33.83
N LEU A 6 -63.34 16.98 -33.96
CA LEU A 6 -62.38 16.46 -32.98
C LEU A 6 -61.07 17.26 -33.07
N SER A 7 -60.78 17.97 -31.98
CA SER A 7 -59.49 18.65 -31.75
C SER A 7 -58.41 17.65 -31.33
N ARG A 8 -57.37 17.50 -32.17
CA ARG A 8 -56.17 16.72 -31.86
C ARG A 8 -55.24 17.50 -30.90
N ARG A 9 -55.29 17.18 -29.61
CA ARG A 9 -54.30 17.64 -28.64
C ARG A 9 -52.99 16.91 -28.87
N ARG A 10 -51.96 17.64 -29.36
CA ARG A 10 -50.60 17.16 -29.43
C ARG A 10 -50.01 17.19 -28.03
N VAL A 11 -49.73 16.01 -27.44
CA VAL A 11 -49.00 15.89 -26.18
C VAL A 11 -47.51 15.94 -26.56
N LEU A 12 -46.84 17.03 -26.20
CA LEU A 12 -45.40 17.18 -26.27
C LEU A 12 -44.79 16.50 -25.05
N THR A 13 -44.24 15.29 -25.22
CA THR A 13 -43.42 14.64 -24.21
C THR A 13 -41.99 15.22 -24.27
N ALA A 14 -41.70 16.10 -23.31
CA ALA A 14 -40.35 16.60 -23.09
C ALA A 14 -39.50 15.46 -22.46
N GLY A 15 -38.60 14.85 -23.25
CA GLY A 15 -37.62 13.88 -22.75
C GLY A 15 -36.56 14.60 -21.91
N LEU A 16 -36.52 14.32 -20.61
CA LEU A 16 -35.37 14.69 -19.77
C LEU A 16 -34.16 13.81 -20.17
N ALA A 17 -33.21 14.38 -20.88
CA ALA A 17 -31.90 13.79 -21.12
C ALA A 17 -31.10 13.89 -19.82
N SER A 18 -30.94 12.77 -19.09
CA SER A 18 -30.06 12.69 -17.94
C SER A 18 -28.60 12.71 -18.43
N ILE A 19 -27.91 13.84 -18.22
CA ILE A 19 -26.48 13.97 -18.48
C ILE A 19 -25.74 13.27 -17.33
N ALA A 20 -25.29 12.04 -17.55
CA ALA A 20 -24.39 11.35 -16.64
C ALA A 20 -22.99 12.01 -16.75
N LEU A 21 -22.62 12.82 -15.75
CA LEU A 21 -21.27 13.34 -15.63
C LEU A 21 -20.32 12.20 -15.28
N PRO A 22 -19.15 12.06 -15.95
CA PRO A 22 -18.15 11.09 -15.55
C PRO A 22 -17.65 11.45 -14.16
N VAL A 23 -17.92 10.59 -13.18
CA VAL A 23 -17.28 10.65 -11.87
C VAL A 23 -15.84 10.22 -12.09
N TRP A 24 -14.93 11.17 -12.16
CA TRP A 24 -13.51 10.89 -12.09
C TRP A 24 -13.24 10.34 -10.68
N ALA A 25 -13.07 9.01 -10.59
CA ALA A 25 -12.56 8.38 -9.38
C ALA A 25 -11.16 8.96 -9.16
N ALA A 26 -11.03 9.89 -8.21
CA ALA A 26 -9.74 10.31 -7.71
C ALA A 26 -9.03 9.03 -7.28
N ASN A 27 -7.83 8.80 -7.82
CA ASN A 27 -7.00 7.65 -7.46
C ASN A 27 -6.57 7.85 -5.99
N GLU A 28 -7.42 7.44 -5.05
CA GLU A 28 -7.15 7.59 -3.62
C GLU A 28 -5.93 6.75 -3.26
N ARG A 29 -4.89 7.42 -2.80
CA ARG A 29 -3.68 6.77 -2.30
C ARG A 29 -4.04 5.90 -1.09
N THR A 30 -3.48 4.70 -1.06
CA THR A 30 -3.67 3.81 0.09
C THR A 30 -2.87 4.30 1.28
N SER A 31 -3.56 4.66 2.37
CA SER A 31 -2.92 5.20 3.58
C SER A 31 -2.28 4.11 4.44
N LEU A 32 -1.13 4.44 5.03
CA LEU A 32 -0.44 3.62 6.03
C LEU A 32 0.16 4.48 7.14
N GLN A 33 0.35 3.89 8.32
CA GLN A 33 1.09 4.50 9.43
C GLN A 33 2.50 3.89 9.48
N VAL A 34 3.53 4.71 9.69
CA VAL A 34 4.93 4.27 9.73
C VAL A 34 5.61 4.76 10.99
N TRP A 35 6.10 3.86 11.83
CA TRP A 35 6.94 4.14 12.99
C TRP A 35 8.40 3.93 12.64
N LYS A 36 9.21 4.95 12.83
CA LYS A 36 10.65 4.94 12.55
C LYS A 36 11.43 5.85 13.48
N ASP A 37 12.75 5.69 13.52
CA ASP A 37 13.63 6.66 14.15
C ASP A 37 13.65 7.98 13.35
N PRO A 38 13.60 9.17 13.99
CA PRO A 38 13.61 10.46 13.30
C PRO A 38 14.84 10.64 12.38
N ASN A 39 15.97 10.03 12.72
CA ASN A 39 17.23 10.14 11.96
C ASN A 39 17.42 9.04 10.91
N CYS A 40 16.48 8.10 10.77
CA CYS A 40 16.58 6.99 9.81
C CYS A 40 16.44 7.50 8.36
N GLY A 41 17.58 7.65 7.66
CA GLY A 41 17.62 8.10 6.26
C GLY A 41 16.98 7.09 5.30
N CYS A 42 17.40 5.82 5.35
CA CYS A 42 16.85 4.76 4.51
C CYS A 42 15.33 4.54 4.69
N CYS A 43 14.80 4.84 5.90
CA CYS A 43 13.36 4.81 6.14
C CYS A 43 12.63 5.92 5.37
N LYS A 44 13.23 7.12 5.26
CA LYS A 44 12.67 8.23 4.46
C LYS A 44 12.65 7.87 2.97
N ASP A 45 13.71 7.24 2.48
CA ASP A 45 13.81 6.80 1.09
C ASP A 45 12.80 5.69 0.77
N TRP A 46 12.58 4.74 1.71
CA TRP A 46 11.53 3.74 1.58
C TRP A 46 10.13 4.37 1.54
N ILE A 47 9.84 5.35 2.40
CA ILE A 47 8.56 6.09 2.38
C ILE A 47 8.38 6.78 1.04
N ALA A 48 9.41 7.47 0.53
CA ALA A 48 9.37 8.11 -0.79
C ALA A 48 9.12 7.10 -1.93
N HIS A 49 9.70 5.89 -1.83
CA HIS A 49 9.40 4.79 -2.75
C HIS A 49 7.92 4.39 -2.70
N LEU A 50 7.33 4.26 -1.52
CA LEU A 50 5.91 3.93 -1.38
C LEU A 50 5.01 5.04 -1.94
N GLU A 51 5.32 6.31 -1.66
CA GLU A 51 4.53 7.45 -2.13
C GLU A 51 4.51 7.57 -3.66
N LYS A 52 5.63 7.25 -4.33
CA LYS A 52 5.71 7.14 -5.79
C LYS A 52 4.87 6.00 -6.36
N ASN A 53 4.54 5.00 -5.53
CA ASN A 53 3.76 3.81 -5.92
C ASN A 53 2.31 3.83 -5.39
N GLY A 54 1.76 5.02 -5.11
CA GLY A 54 0.34 5.18 -4.81
C GLY A 54 -0.05 5.00 -3.34
N PHE A 55 0.91 5.07 -2.42
CA PHE A 55 0.65 5.08 -0.99
C PHE A 55 0.71 6.49 -0.41
N ALA A 56 0.11 6.68 0.77
CA ALA A 56 0.19 7.91 1.56
C ALA A 56 0.60 7.57 2.99
N ALA A 57 1.81 7.98 3.40
CA ALA A 57 2.36 7.64 4.70
C ALA A 57 2.06 8.71 5.75
N THR A 58 1.56 8.29 6.91
CA THR A 58 1.56 9.09 8.15
C THR A 58 2.73 8.61 9.01
N VAL A 59 3.73 9.48 9.19
CA VAL A 59 4.99 9.15 9.88
C VAL A 59 4.91 9.48 11.36
N ILE A 60 5.40 8.55 12.19
CA ILE A 60 5.49 8.68 13.66
C ILE A 60 6.95 8.47 14.04
N ASP A 61 7.65 9.59 14.30
CA ASP A 61 9.09 9.65 14.58
C ASP A 61 9.41 9.37 16.06
N GLN A 62 9.06 8.16 16.55
CA GLN A 62 9.22 7.73 17.94
C GLN A 62 9.97 6.39 18.06
N GLY A 63 10.68 5.99 16.99
CA GLY A 63 11.22 4.62 16.88
C GLY A 63 10.13 3.59 16.63
N ASN A 64 10.51 2.38 16.28
CA ASN A 64 9.55 1.34 15.90
C ASN A 64 9.44 0.16 16.87
N ASN A 65 10.32 0.04 17.86
CA ASN A 65 10.33 -1.13 18.77
C ASN A 65 9.00 -1.34 19.51
N ALA A 66 8.43 -0.25 20.06
CA ALA A 66 7.15 -0.33 20.77
C ALA A 66 5.99 -0.67 19.82
N ALA A 67 5.99 -0.09 18.61
CA ALA A 67 4.99 -0.38 17.60
C ALA A 67 5.09 -1.83 17.12
N ARG A 68 6.31 -2.32 16.82
CA ARG A 68 6.58 -3.72 16.44
C ARG A 68 6.03 -4.70 17.48
N ALA A 69 6.35 -4.48 18.76
CA ALA A 69 5.88 -5.34 19.85
C ALA A 69 4.34 -5.30 19.97
N ARG A 70 3.74 -4.10 19.97
CA ARG A 70 2.29 -3.93 20.07
C ARG A 70 1.52 -4.57 18.91
N LEU A 71 2.08 -4.50 17.71
CA LEU A 71 1.49 -5.05 16.49
C LEU A 71 1.76 -6.57 16.33
N GLY A 72 2.54 -7.18 17.23
CA GLY A 72 2.79 -8.61 17.26
C GLY A 72 3.83 -9.11 16.25
N MET A 73 4.63 -8.22 15.65
CA MET A 73 5.72 -8.62 14.76
C MET A 73 6.90 -9.17 15.60
N PRO A 74 7.28 -10.45 15.42
CA PRO A 74 8.35 -11.04 16.21
C PRO A 74 9.69 -10.34 15.99
N GLN A 75 10.45 -10.12 17.08
CA GLN A 75 11.73 -9.39 17.06
C GLN A 75 12.75 -9.98 16.07
N LYS A 76 12.75 -11.29 15.86
CA LYS A 76 13.65 -11.97 14.91
C LYS A 76 13.46 -11.53 13.45
N PHE A 77 12.32 -10.91 13.13
CA PHE A 77 12.03 -10.36 11.79
C PHE A 77 12.19 -8.84 11.74
N GLY A 78 12.69 -8.23 12.81
CA GLY A 78 12.81 -6.79 12.96
C GLY A 78 13.73 -6.12 11.96
N SER A 79 13.38 -4.88 11.62
CA SER A 79 14.14 -3.96 10.78
C SER A 79 14.09 -2.55 11.35
N CYS A 80 14.45 -1.52 10.58
CA CYS A 80 14.58 -0.14 11.02
C CYS A 80 13.25 0.64 11.10
N HIS A 81 12.16 0.12 10.56
CA HIS A 81 10.82 0.70 10.66
C HIS A 81 9.74 -0.38 10.64
N THR A 82 8.58 -0.02 11.18
CA THR A 82 7.37 -0.85 11.21
C THR A 82 6.23 -0.02 10.66
N ALA A 83 5.41 -0.58 9.79
CA ALA A 83 4.21 0.08 9.28
C ALA A 83 2.96 -0.76 9.48
N LEU A 84 1.80 -0.09 9.51
CA LEU A 84 0.47 -0.70 9.57
C LEU A 84 -0.36 -0.22 8.39
N ILE A 85 -0.89 -1.16 7.61
CA ILE A 85 -1.71 -0.89 6.45
C ILE A 85 -2.87 -1.89 6.38
N GLN A 86 -4.11 -1.41 6.42
CA GLN A 86 -5.32 -2.25 6.33
C GLN A 86 -5.29 -3.50 7.24
N GLY A 87 -4.70 -3.37 8.44
CA GLY A 87 -4.57 -4.46 9.42
C GLY A 87 -3.36 -5.39 9.23
N TYR A 88 -2.55 -5.20 8.18
CA TYR A 88 -1.28 -5.89 7.98
C TYR A 88 -0.11 -5.09 8.53
N VAL A 89 0.82 -5.80 9.17
CA VAL A 89 2.09 -5.23 9.64
C VAL A 89 3.15 -5.38 8.54
N ILE A 90 3.80 -4.29 8.20
CA ILE A 90 4.91 -4.29 7.26
C ILE A 90 6.18 -3.92 8.03
N GLU A 91 7.18 -4.79 7.98
CA GLU A 91 8.44 -4.60 8.70
C GLU A 91 9.59 -4.46 7.72
N GLY A 92 10.30 -3.34 7.80
CA GLY A 92 11.46 -3.06 6.97
C GLY A 92 11.15 -2.77 5.50
N HIS A 93 12.15 -2.92 4.67
CA HIS A 93 12.23 -2.43 3.29
C HIS A 93 11.43 -3.28 2.28
N VAL A 94 10.18 -3.60 2.61
CA VAL A 94 9.28 -4.36 1.73
C VAL A 94 8.95 -3.53 0.48
N PRO A 95 9.15 -4.06 -0.74
CA PRO A 95 8.82 -3.36 -1.97
C PRO A 95 7.32 -3.04 -2.11
N ALA A 96 7.00 -1.89 -2.69
CA ALA A 96 5.62 -1.45 -2.91
C ALA A 96 4.78 -2.48 -3.67
N ALA A 97 5.35 -3.16 -4.67
CA ALA A 97 4.68 -4.20 -5.44
C ALA A 97 4.25 -5.40 -4.58
N ASP A 98 5.07 -5.79 -3.59
CA ASP A 98 4.72 -6.87 -2.66
C ASP A 98 3.62 -6.44 -1.69
N ILE A 99 3.63 -5.19 -1.23
CA ILE A 99 2.54 -4.64 -0.41
C ILE A 99 1.25 -4.60 -1.23
N GLN A 100 1.28 -4.12 -2.48
CA GLN A 100 0.11 -4.11 -3.36
C GLN A 100 -0.43 -5.52 -3.59
N ARG A 101 0.45 -6.52 -3.79
CA ARG A 101 0.08 -7.92 -3.94
C ARG A 101 -0.57 -8.46 -2.67
N LEU A 102 -0.01 -8.19 -1.49
CA LEU A 102 -0.59 -8.55 -0.20
C LEU A 102 -2.02 -8.02 -0.03
N LEU A 103 -2.22 -6.73 -0.35
CA LEU A 103 -3.52 -6.08 -0.24
C LEU A 103 -4.55 -6.60 -1.24
N LYS A 104 -4.11 -7.09 -2.39
CA LYS A 104 -4.95 -7.72 -3.41
C LYS A 104 -5.32 -9.15 -3.02
N GLU A 105 -4.35 -9.96 -2.60
CA GLU A 105 -4.55 -11.38 -2.27
C GLU A 105 -5.23 -11.59 -0.91
N LYS A 106 -5.05 -10.66 0.04
CA LYS A 106 -5.65 -10.66 1.38
C LYS A 106 -5.49 -11.98 2.14
N PRO A 107 -4.27 -12.54 2.22
CA PRO A 107 -4.06 -13.79 2.96
C PRO A 107 -4.34 -13.61 4.45
N LYS A 108 -4.72 -14.70 5.14
CA LYS A 108 -4.81 -14.71 6.61
C LYS A 108 -3.40 -14.75 7.19
N ALA A 109 -2.81 -13.59 7.43
CA ALA A 109 -1.44 -13.44 7.93
C ALA A 109 -1.34 -12.24 8.89
N LEU A 110 -0.22 -12.10 9.58
CA LEU A 110 0.13 -10.90 10.31
C LEU A 110 0.56 -9.79 9.34
N GLY A 111 1.41 -10.13 8.36
CA GLY A 111 1.94 -9.16 7.41
C GLY A 111 3.19 -9.65 6.68
N LEU A 112 4.00 -8.70 6.21
CA LEU A 112 5.25 -8.96 5.50
C LEU A 112 6.45 -8.44 6.27
N SER A 113 7.59 -9.09 6.08
CA SER A 113 8.88 -8.60 6.58
C SER A 113 10.00 -8.79 5.56
N VAL A 114 10.88 -7.79 5.49
CA VAL A 114 12.25 -7.89 4.99
C VAL A 114 13.15 -7.69 6.20
N PRO A 115 13.62 -8.77 6.85
CA PRO A 115 14.45 -8.66 8.04
C PRO A 115 15.78 -7.97 7.76
N GLY A 116 16.26 -7.17 8.71
CA GLY A 116 17.47 -6.39 8.51
C GLY A 116 17.29 -5.24 7.52
N MET A 117 18.35 -4.93 6.78
CA MET A 117 18.40 -3.83 5.81
C MET A 117 19.24 -4.28 4.60
N PRO A 118 18.76 -5.22 3.77
CA PRO A 118 19.55 -5.73 2.65
C PRO A 118 19.78 -4.62 1.61
N VAL A 119 21.01 -4.49 1.17
CA VAL A 119 21.40 -3.54 0.12
C VAL A 119 20.69 -3.94 -1.18
N GLY A 120 20.13 -2.96 -1.88
CA GLY A 120 19.31 -3.17 -3.09
C GLY A 120 17.80 -3.29 -2.82
N SER A 121 17.37 -3.38 -1.55
CA SER A 121 15.96 -3.19 -1.21
C SER A 121 15.57 -1.71 -1.31
N PRO A 122 14.27 -1.37 -1.52
CA PRO A 122 13.84 0.02 -1.65
C PRO A 122 14.26 0.89 -0.45
N GLY A 123 14.97 1.99 -0.72
CA GLY A 123 15.55 2.86 0.31
C GLY A 123 16.93 2.42 0.81
N MET A 124 17.42 1.26 0.36
CA MET A 124 18.79 0.76 0.55
C MET A 124 19.44 0.51 -0.83
N ASP A 125 19.06 1.29 -1.84
CA ASP A 125 19.44 1.15 -3.23
C ASP A 125 20.05 2.45 -3.79
N GLY A 126 20.49 2.40 -5.04
CA GLY A 126 21.03 3.56 -5.75
C GLY A 126 22.51 3.86 -5.48
N PRO A 127 23.00 5.04 -5.93
CA PRO A 127 24.42 5.41 -5.90
C PRO A 127 25.06 5.40 -4.51
N SER A 128 24.30 5.71 -3.46
CA SER A 128 24.79 5.70 -2.08
C SER A 128 25.21 4.29 -1.60
N TYR A 129 24.84 3.26 -2.33
CA TYR A 129 25.15 1.85 -2.07
C TYR A 129 25.94 1.22 -3.23
N ASP A 130 26.60 2.03 -4.06
CA ASP A 130 27.36 1.61 -5.24
C ASP A 130 26.51 0.82 -6.25
N ASN A 131 25.19 1.07 -6.29
CA ASN A 131 24.20 0.32 -7.07
C ASN A 131 24.25 -1.21 -6.83
N ARG A 132 24.85 -1.63 -5.73
CA ARG A 132 24.95 -3.04 -5.34
C ARG A 132 23.58 -3.58 -4.96
N ARG A 133 23.37 -4.89 -5.24
CA ARG A 133 22.15 -5.62 -4.89
C ARG A 133 22.51 -6.95 -4.26
N ASP A 134 22.18 -7.09 -2.99
CA ASP A 134 22.25 -8.37 -2.28
C ASP A 134 20.96 -9.17 -2.51
N ALA A 135 21.07 -10.50 -2.48
CA ALA A 135 19.86 -11.33 -2.50
C ALA A 135 19.09 -11.19 -1.19
N TYR A 136 17.78 -11.05 -1.27
CA TYR A 136 16.90 -11.03 -0.08
C TYR A 136 15.54 -11.65 -0.37
N GLN A 137 14.81 -11.94 0.70
CA GLN A 137 13.46 -12.48 0.64
C GLN A 137 12.49 -11.56 1.36
N VAL A 138 11.27 -11.46 0.81
CA VAL A 138 10.10 -10.95 1.51
C VAL A 138 9.40 -12.14 2.15
N LEU A 139 9.23 -12.10 3.47
CA LEU A 139 8.61 -13.17 4.24
C LEU A 139 7.15 -12.81 4.55
N LEU A 140 6.24 -13.75 4.34
CA LEU A 140 4.88 -13.68 4.87
C LEU A 140 4.89 -14.24 6.29
N ILE A 141 4.54 -13.40 7.26
CA ILE A 141 4.56 -13.72 8.69
C ILE A 141 3.15 -14.10 9.11
N GLN A 142 2.98 -15.27 9.70
CA GLN A 142 1.73 -15.72 10.27
C GLN A 142 1.54 -15.19 11.70
N ARG A 143 0.31 -15.20 12.22
CA ARG A 143 0.03 -14.74 13.58
C ARG A 143 0.63 -15.62 14.67
N ASP A 144 0.93 -16.88 14.36
CA ASP A 144 1.64 -17.82 15.25
C ASP A 144 3.17 -17.67 15.18
N GLY A 145 3.68 -16.73 14.36
CA GLY A 145 5.11 -16.47 14.16
C GLY A 145 5.79 -17.43 13.19
N SER A 146 5.07 -18.33 12.54
CA SER A 146 5.57 -19.10 11.39
C SER A 146 5.67 -18.24 10.15
N THR A 147 6.47 -18.68 9.17
CA THR A 147 6.76 -17.89 7.97
C THR A 147 6.78 -18.74 6.72
N THR A 148 6.44 -18.08 5.59
CA THR A 148 6.68 -18.61 4.25
C THR A 148 7.33 -17.51 3.41
N VAL A 149 8.08 -17.91 2.37
CA VAL A 149 8.63 -16.94 1.41
C VAL A 149 7.49 -16.39 0.55
N PHE A 150 7.29 -15.07 0.62
CA PHE A 150 6.31 -14.37 -0.19
C PHE A 150 6.91 -13.99 -1.55
N ASN A 151 8.14 -13.45 -1.56
CA ASN A 151 8.86 -13.13 -2.79
C ASN A 151 10.38 -13.28 -2.58
N THR A 152 11.14 -13.44 -3.67
CA THR A 152 12.60 -13.54 -3.67
C THR A 152 13.19 -12.55 -4.65
N TYR A 153 14.17 -11.79 -4.19
CA TYR A 153 14.95 -10.86 -4.98
C TYR A 153 16.38 -11.39 -5.11
N PRO A 154 16.82 -11.77 -6.31
CA PRO A 154 18.17 -12.28 -6.52
C PRO A 154 19.21 -11.17 -6.39
N ARG A 155 20.47 -11.58 -6.20
CA ARG A 155 21.61 -10.68 -6.34
C ARG A 155 21.67 -10.13 -7.77
N GLY A 156 21.89 -8.83 -7.93
CA GLY A 156 22.06 -8.17 -9.22
C GLY A 156 23.52 -7.96 -9.60
#